data_28a999ee230ef64afdb714a64f590e16
#
_entry.id   28a999ee230ef64afdb714a64f590e16
#
_cell.length_a   1.000
_cell.length_b   1.000
_cell.length_c   1.000
_cell.angle_alpha   90.00
_cell.angle_beta   90.00
_cell.angle_gamma   90.00
#
_symmetry.space_group_name_H-M   'P 1'
#
loop_
_entity.id
_entity.type
_entity.pdbx_description
1 polymer ?
#
loop_
_entity_poly.entity_id
_entity_poly.type
_entity_poly.pdbx_seq_one_letter_code
_entity_poly.pdbx_strand_id
1 'polypeptide(L)'
;MALVLNEEQNMLKDAAKDFCTNNTPITQLRRLRDEKSALGFDDATWRQMVDLGWAGICIPEEFGGLGFGYTGMGVVLEECGRTLTASPMVATLGLGASCILHGGSDDQKRAILPQVAGGEVLLALALEESPHHQPYGAATTAEKSANGYTVTGGKKFVLDGHVANKVVVVARTAGQPGDRDGLTLVLVDQSAAGVTTTR
;
A
#
# COMPACT_ATOMS: atom_id res chain seq x y z
N MET A 1 -14.83 -4.66 23.96
CA MET A 1 -14.79 -3.18 23.93
C MET A 1 -15.41 -2.78 22.60
N ALA A 2 -16.51 -2.02 22.60
CA ALA A 2 -17.09 -1.53 21.36
C ALA A 2 -16.18 -0.45 20.77
N LEU A 3 -15.95 -0.49 19.46
CA LEU A 3 -15.23 0.57 18.76
C LEU A 3 -16.16 1.78 18.67
N VAL A 4 -16.02 2.71 19.62
CA VAL A 4 -16.78 3.96 19.62
C VAL A 4 -15.93 5.04 18.95
N LEU A 5 -16.40 5.55 17.84
CA LEU A 5 -15.74 6.65 17.14
C LEU A 5 -15.89 7.95 17.94
N ASN A 6 -14.82 8.74 17.99
CA ASN A 6 -14.89 10.09 18.52
C ASN A 6 -15.55 11.05 17.51
N GLU A 7 -15.70 12.33 17.89
CA GLU A 7 -16.36 13.33 17.06
C GLU A 7 -15.65 13.54 15.71
N GLU A 8 -14.33 13.65 15.72
CA GLU A 8 -13.51 13.84 14.50
C GLU A 8 -13.61 12.62 13.57
N GLN A 9 -13.59 11.41 14.13
CA GLN A 9 -13.75 10.18 13.35
C GLN A 9 -15.15 10.04 12.75
N ASN A 10 -16.18 10.52 13.45
CA ASN A 10 -17.55 10.58 12.90
C ASN A 10 -17.65 11.60 11.77
N MET A 11 -17.05 12.79 11.92
CA MET A 11 -16.98 13.77 10.84
C MET A 11 -16.23 13.22 9.62
N LEU A 12 -15.12 12.51 9.84
CA LEU A 12 -14.38 11.84 8.77
C LEU A 12 -15.25 10.78 8.06
N LYS A 13 -16.03 10.01 8.81
CA LYS A 13 -16.96 9.00 8.27
C LYS A 13 -18.02 9.64 7.38
N ASP A 14 -18.64 10.71 7.84
CA ASP A 14 -19.67 11.41 7.08
C ASP A 14 -19.08 12.01 5.79
N ALA A 15 -17.91 12.64 5.86
CA ALA A 15 -17.19 13.15 4.69
C ALA A 15 -16.83 12.03 3.70
N ALA A 16 -16.36 10.89 4.19
CA ALA A 16 -16.04 9.73 3.35
C ALA A 16 -17.27 9.16 2.67
N LYS A 17 -18.39 9.05 3.40
CA LYS A 17 -19.67 8.59 2.88
C LYS A 17 -20.18 9.51 1.76
N ASP A 18 -20.15 10.81 1.98
CA ASP A 18 -20.59 11.79 0.98
C ASP A 18 -19.71 11.76 -0.26
N PHE A 19 -18.40 11.71 -0.07
CA PHE A 19 -17.45 11.58 -1.18
C PHE A 19 -17.70 10.31 -2.00
N CYS A 20 -17.76 9.16 -1.35
CA CYS A 20 -17.93 7.88 -2.04
C CYS A 20 -19.27 7.80 -2.78
N THR A 21 -20.34 8.30 -2.16
CA THR A 21 -21.67 8.32 -2.78
C THR A 21 -21.70 9.16 -4.05
N ASN A 22 -21.04 10.32 -4.04
CA ASN A 22 -21.09 11.28 -5.13
C ASN A 22 -20.05 11.04 -6.23
N ASN A 23 -18.86 10.50 -5.87
CA ASN A 23 -17.71 10.44 -6.79
C ASN A 23 -17.32 9.03 -7.22
N THR A 24 -17.73 7.98 -6.47
CA THR A 24 -17.32 6.60 -6.76
C THR A 24 -18.52 5.64 -6.87
N PRO A 25 -19.48 5.90 -7.76
CA PRO A 25 -20.60 4.98 -7.96
C PRO A 25 -20.09 3.65 -8.53
N ILE A 26 -20.79 2.55 -8.23
CA ILE A 26 -20.43 1.18 -8.70
C ILE A 26 -20.22 1.10 -10.23
N THR A 27 -20.84 1.99 -10.98
CA THR A 27 -20.66 2.10 -12.43
C THR A 27 -19.24 2.48 -12.82
N GLN A 28 -18.51 3.22 -11.96
CA GLN A 28 -17.10 3.54 -12.18
C GLN A 28 -16.25 2.27 -12.16
N LEU A 29 -16.41 1.40 -11.13
CA LEU A 29 -15.69 0.13 -11.07
C LEU A 29 -16.00 -0.76 -12.29
N ARG A 30 -17.28 -0.83 -12.69
CA ARG A 30 -17.68 -1.59 -13.88
C ARG A 30 -17.00 -1.06 -15.14
N ARG A 31 -16.95 0.27 -15.33
CA ARG A 31 -16.23 0.90 -16.43
C ARG A 31 -14.75 0.54 -16.43
N LEU A 32 -14.05 0.68 -15.30
CA LEU A 32 -12.63 0.34 -15.17
C LEU A 32 -12.34 -1.12 -15.56
N ARG A 33 -13.23 -2.04 -15.18
CA ARG A 33 -13.15 -3.46 -15.55
C ARG A 33 -13.37 -3.67 -17.04
N ASP A 34 -14.44 -3.10 -17.59
CA ASP A 34 -14.88 -3.34 -18.97
C ASP A 34 -13.92 -2.71 -19.97
N GLU A 35 -13.35 -1.55 -19.65
CA GLU A 35 -12.30 -0.86 -20.41
C GLU A 35 -10.91 -1.44 -20.19
N LYS A 36 -10.76 -2.42 -19.27
CA LYS A 36 -9.46 -3.00 -18.88
C LYS A 36 -8.44 -1.92 -18.48
N SER A 37 -8.88 -0.97 -17.65
CA SER A 37 -8.04 0.13 -17.19
C SER A 37 -6.65 -0.35 -16.79
N ALA A 38 -5.60 0.28 -17.33
CA ALA A 38 -4.22 -0.07 -16.99
C ALA A 38 -3.88 0.19 -15.52
N LEU A 39 -4.46 1.24 -14.92
CA LEU A 39 -4.27 1.56 -13.50
C LEU A 39 -5.11 0.68 -12.59
N GLY A 40 -6.33 0.28 -13.02
CA GLY A 40 -7.28 -0.43 -12.18
C GLY A 40 -8.08 0.46 -11.23
N PHE A 41 -7.78 1.76 -11.17
CA PHE A 41 -8.51 2.80 -10.46
C PHE A 41 -8.62 4.06 -11.33
N ASP A 42 -9.45 5.00 -10.93
CA ASP A 42 -9.61 6.29 -11.61
C ASP A 42 -8.64 7.30 -11.01
N ASP A 43 -7.70 7.82 -11.83
CA ASP A 43 -6.64 8.73 -11.38
C ASP A 43 -7.20 10.06 -10.84
N ALA A 44 -8.26 10.58 -11.47
CA ALA A 44 -8.88 11.81 -10.99
C ALA A 44 -9.54 11.63 -9.62
N THR A 45 -10.20 10.49 -9.41
CA THR A 45 -10.76 10.12 -8.10
C THR A 45 -9.67 9.95 -7.05
N TRP A 46 -8.57 9.28 -7.42
CA TRP A 46 -7.43 9.13 -6.49
C TRP A 46 -6.85 10.48 -6.08
N ARG A 47 -6.65 11.40 -7.02
CA ARG A 47 -6.17 12.77 -6.71
C ARG A 47 -7.10 13.52 -5.76
N GLN A 48 -8.42 13.39 -5.93
CA GLN A 48 -9.37 13.98 -4.98
C GLN A 48 -9.23 13.37 -3.58
N MET A 49 -8.99 12.05 -3.48
CA MET A 49 -8.72 11.39 -2.19
C MET A 49 -7.41 11.90 -1.57
N VAL A 50 -6.38 12.15 -2.37
CA VAL A 50 -5.11 12.77 -1.94
C VAL A 50 -5.36 14.19 -1.44
N ASP A 51 -6.13 15.02 -2.17
CA ASP A 51 -6.46 16.39 -1.78
C ASP A 51 -7.25 16.45 -0.45
N LEU A 52 -8.02 15.41 -0.15
CA LEU A 52 -8.69 15.22 1.14
C LEU A 52 -7.73 14.71 2.25
N GLY A 53 -6.46 14.48 1.93
CA GLY A 53 -5.44 13.99 2.86
C GLY A 53 -5.51 12.49 3.13
N TRP A 54 -6.34 11.74 2.40
CA TRP A 54 -6.54 10.31 2.69
C TRP A 54 -5.33 9.46 2.33
N ALA A 55 -4.47 9.91 1.42
CA ALA A 55 -3.18 9.25 1.15
C ALA A 55 -2.19 9.34 2.33
N GLY A 56 -2.42 10.25 3.28
CA GLY A 56 -1.62 10.41 4.49
C GLY A 56 -2.36 10.06 5.79
N ILE A 57 -3.56 9.50 5.71
CA ILE A 57 -4.48 9.40 6.87
C ILE A 57 -3.91 8.64 8.07
N CYS A 58 -3.16 7.56 7.84
CA CYS A 58 -2.52 6.79 8.91
C CYS A 58 -1.04 7.16 9.13
N ILE A 59 -0.49 8.05 8.31
CA ILE A 59 0.89 8.53 8.44
C ILE A 59 0.93 9.61 9.52
N PRO A 60 1.91 9.57 10.46
CA PRO A 60 2.08 10.61 11.46
C PRO A 60 2.32 12.00 10.85
N GLU A 61 1.90 13.04 11.56
CA GLU A 61 2.04 14.45 11.13
C GLU A 61 3.51 14.84 10.89
N GLU A 62 4.44 14.30 11.68
CA GLU A 62 5.88 14.53 11.50
C GLU A 62 6.43 14.08 10.14
N PHE A 63 5.69 13.20 9.44
CA PHE A 63 5.99 12.74 8.08
C PHE A 63 4.97 13.27 7.04
N GLY A 64 4.25 14.33 7.37
CA GLY A 64 3.32 14.99 6.45
C GLY A 64 1.95 14.33 6.33
N GLY A 65 1.61 13.39 7.19
CA GLY A 65 0.30 12.74 7.24
C GLY A 65 -0.70 13.46 8.14
N LEU A 66 -1.88 12.87 8.32
CA LEU A 66 -2.96 13.42 9.16
C LEU A 66 -2.99 12.83 10.59
N GLY A 67 -2.24 11.77 10.86
CA GLY A 67 -2.15 11.19 12.19
C GLY A 67 -3.41 10.49 12.73
N PHE A 68 -4.46 10.26 11.90
CA PHE A 68 -5.69 9.56 12.33
C PHE A 68 -5.47 8.06 12.62
N GLY A 69 -4.30 7.53 12.25
CA GLY A 69 -3.95 6.13 12.46
C GLY A 69 -4.81 5.16 11.65
N TYR A 70 -4.71 3.88 12.00
CA TYR A 70 -5.45 2.83 11.28
C TYR A 70 -6.96 2.86 11.53
N THR A 71 -7.41 3.44 12.64
CA THR A 71 -8.84 3.64 12.89
C THR A 71 -9.42 4.61 11.86
N GLY A 72 -8.76 5.75 11.62
CA GLY A 72 -9.20 6.72 10.60
C GLY A 72 -9.17 6.11 9.20
N MET A 73 -8.11 5.38 8.86
CA MET A 73 -8.05 4.66 7.58
C MET A 73 -9.20 3.65 7.44
N GLY A 74 -9.50 2.89 8.51
CA GLY A 74 -10.59 1.92 8.52
C GLY A 74 -11.96 2.56 8.31
N VAL A 75 -12.19 3.74 8.88
CA VAL A 75 -13.42 4.52 8.70
C VAL A 75 -13.62 4.90 7.24
N VAL A 76 -12.57 5.41 6.57
CA VAL A 76 -12.64 5.75 5.13
C VAL A 76 -12.84 4.50 4.28
N LEU A 77 -12.09 3.43 4.57
CA LEU A 77 -12.20 2.17 3.81
C LEU A 77 -13.55 1.49 3.97
N GLU A 78 -14.23 1.63 5.12
CA GLU A 78 -15.60 1.13 5.30
C GLU A 78 -16.56 1.81 4.31
N GLU A 79 -16.48 3.12 4.15
CA GLU A 79 -17.33 3.84 3.20
C GLU A 79 -16.93 3.57 1.74
N CYS A 80 -15.63 3.45 1.44
CA CYS A 80 -15.15 2.99 0.14
C CYS A 80 -15.70 1.59 -0.20
N GLY A 81 -15.79 0.70 0.79
CA GLY A 81 -16.36 -0.64 0.61
C GLY A 81 -17.85 -0.64 0.21
N ARG A 82 -18.63 0.33 0.67
CA ARG A 82 -20.06 0.45 0.33
C ARG A 82 -20.30 0.68 -1.16
N THR A 83 -19.39 1.40 -1.82
CA THR A 83 -19.47 1.73 -3.24
C THR A 83 -18.51 0.92 -4.09
N LEU A 84 -17.72 0.03 -3.48
CA LEU A 84 -16.63 -0.72 -4.11
C LEU A 84 -15.64 0.20 -4.83
N THR A 85 -15.26 1.28 -4.15
CA THR A 85 -14.30 2.27 -4.65
C THR A 85 -12.95 1.62 -4.95
N ALA A 86 -12.54 1.64 -6.21
CA ALA A 86 -11.22 1.18 -6.61
C ALA A 86 -10.19 2.29 -6.31
N SER A 87 -9.23 2.00 -5.45
CA SER A 87 -8.14 2.92 -5.11
C SER A 87 -6.91 2.14 -4.64
N PRO A 88 -5.68 2.69 -4.77
CA PRO A 88 -4.46 2.04 -4.30
C PRO A 88 -4.25 2.16 -2.78
N MET A 89 -5.26 2.61 -2.04
CA MET A 89 -5.18 2.99 -0.63
C MET A 89 -4.76 1.81 0.26
N VAL A 90 -5.35 0.63 0.05
CA VAL A 90 -5.03 -0.56 0.87
C VAL A 90 -3.59 -1.01 0.64
N ALA A 91 -3.17 -1.13 -0.62
CA ALA A 91 -1.81 -1.55 -0.95
C ALA A 91 -0.78 -0.54 -0.46
N THR A 92 -1.04 0.75 -0.72
CA THR A 92 -0.08 1.81 -0.41
C THR A 92 0.00 2.09 1.09
N LEU A 93 -1.13 2.30 1.77
CA LEU A 93 -1.13 2.67 3.20
C LEU A 93 -1.16 1.47 4.11
N GLY A 94 -2.13 0.57 3.89
CA GLY A 94 -2.35 -0.57 4.77
C GLY A 94 -1.20 -1.57 4.76
N LEU A 95 -0.52 -1.72 3.63
CA LEU A 95 0.59 -2.65 3.47
C LEU A 95 1.94 -1.94 3.35
N GLY A 96 2.18 -1.19 2.27
CA GLY A 96 3.48 -0.62 1.96
C GLY A 96 3.98 0.40 2.99
N ALA A 97 3.18 1.45 3.26
CA ALA A 97 3.55 2.48 4.24
C ALA A 97 3.63 1.91 5.66
N SER A 98 2.79 0.94 6.01
CA SER A 98 2.87 0.23 7.29
C SER A 98 4.22 -0.48 7.49
N CYS A 99 4.75 -1.12 6.44
CA CYS A 99 6.08 -1.71 6.49
C CYS A 99 7.17 -0.67 6.75
N ILE A 100 7.08 0.51 6.10
CA ILE A 100 8.03 1.61 6.32
C ILE A 100 7.88 2.20 7.73
N LEU A 101 6.66 2.43 8.19
CA LEU A 101 6.38 2.98 9.53
C LEU A 101 6.94 2.11 10.65
N HIS A 102 6.76 0.79 10.55
CA HIS A 102 7.10 -0.13 11.63
C HIS A 102 8.48 -0.76 11.49
N GLY A 103 9.03 -0.85 10.27
CA GLY A 103 10.31 -1.54 10.00
C GLY A 103 11.39 -0.67 9.39
N GLY A 104 11.05 0.51 8.87
CA GLY A 104 12.01 1.42 8.24
C GLY A 104 12.85 2.21 9.24
N SER A 105 14.06 2.59 8.83
CA SER A 105 14.86 3.57 9.58
C SER A 105 14.23 4.97 9.51
N ASP A 106 14.62 5.86 10.39
CA ASP A 106 14.11 7.24 10.40
C ASP A 106 14.42 7.97 9.08
N ASP A 107 15.56 7.70 8.47
CA ASP A 107 15.90 8.26 7.16
C ASP A 107 14.97 7.74 6.07
N GLN A 108 14.64 6.46 6.08
CA GLN A 108 13.67 5.87 5.14
C GLN A 108 12.27 6.44 5.34
N LYS A 109 11.82 6.58 6.59
CA LYS A 109 10.52 7.20 6.90
C LYS A 109 10.45 8.62 6.37
N ARG A 110 11.46 9.46 6.67
CA ARG A 110 11.52 10.85 6.20
C ARG A 110 11.62 10.98 4.69
N ALA A 111 12.29 10.04 4.04
CA ALA A 111 12.44 10.08 2.58
C ALA A 111 11.18 9.64 1.83
N ILE A 112 10.40 8.69 2.38
CA ILE A 112 9.34 8.00 1.63
C ILE A 112 7.94 8.46 2.05
N LEU A 113 7.67 8.55 3.36
CA LEU A 113 6.31 8.78 3.85
C LEU A 113 5.70 10.11 3.42
N PRO A 114 6.45 11.25 3.35
CA PRO A 114 5.90 12.49 2.82
C PRO A 114 5.44 12.38 1.36
N GLN A 115 6.17 11.65 0.52
CA GLN A 115 5.81 11.42 -0.88
C GLN A 115 4.55 10.54 -1.00
N VAL A 116 4.39 9.58 -0.08
CA VAL A 116 3.17 8.75 0.00
C VAL A 116 1.99 9.61 0.44
N ALA A 117 2.14 10.43 1.49
CA ALA A 117 1.11 11.32 1.98
C ALA A 117 0.67 12.35 0.92
N GLY A 118 1.60 12.82 0.09
CA GLY A 118 1.34 13.69 -1.06
C GLY A 118 0.78 12.96 -2.29
N GLY A 119 0.62 11.63 -2.25
CA GLY A 119 0.12 10.83 -3.37
C GLY A 119 1.10 10.68 -4.54
N GLU A 120 2.35 11.09 -4.37
CA GLU A 120 3.40 11.03 -5.41
C GLU A 120 3.97 9.61 -5.56
N VAL A 121 3.98 8.85 -4.46
CA VAL A 121 4.53 7.49 -4.41
C VAL A 121 3.47 6.50 -3.97
N LEU A 122 3.18 5.53 -4.82
CA LEU A 122 2.38 4.36 -4.50
C LEU A 122 3.31 3.22 -4.07
N LEU A 123 2.91 2.51 -3.02
CA LEU A 123 3.64 1.39 -2.46
C LEU A 123 2.85 0.09 -2.61
N ALA A 124 3.55 -1.02 -2.72
CA ALA A 124 2.98 -2.35 -2.63
C ALA A 124 3.83 -3.25 -1.73
N LEU A 125 3.21 -4.29 -1.16
CA LEU A 125 3.90 -5.34 -0.41
C LEU A 125 3.90 -6.64 -1.24
N ALA A 126 5.07 -7.14 -1.57
CA ALA A 126 5.28 -8.39 -2.28
C ALA A 126 5.72 -9.48 -1.28
N LEU A 127 4.74 -10.20 -0.75
CA LEU A 127 4.92 -11.24 0.26
C LEU A 127 4.86 -12.65 -0.36
N GLU A 128 3.77 -12.96 -1.04
CA GLU A 128 3.43 -14.31 -1.44
C GLU A 128 4.20 -14.79 -2.68
N GLU A 129 4.50 -16.10 -2.73
CA GLU A 129 5.14 -16.77 -3.86
C GLU A 129 4.29 -17.94 -4.39
N SER A 130 3.27 -18.32 -3.65
CA SER A 130 2.33 -19.42 -3.97
C SER A 130 0.88 -18.97 -3.77
N PRO A 131 -0.12 -19.79 -4.20
CA PRO A 131 -1.53 -19.50 -3.93
C PRO A 131 -1.94 -19.67 -2.45
N HIS A 132 -1.05 -20.15 -1.60
CA HIS A 132 -1.31 -20.34 -0.18
C HIS A 132 -0.56 -19.29 0.63
N HIS A 133 -1.21 -18.75 1.65
CA HIS A 133 -0.57 -17.83 2.58
C HIS A 133 0.53 -18.53 3.37
N GLN A 134 1.79 -18.16 3.08
CA GLN A 134 2.99 -18.72 3.68
C GLN A 134 4.01 -17.64 4.00
N PRO A 135 3.79 -16.82 5.03
CA PRO A 135 4.62 -15.63 5.31
C PRO A 135 6.10 -15.97 5.55
N TYR A 136 6.40 -17.19 5.99
CA TYR A 136 7.77 -17.67 6.19
C TYR A 136 8.30 -18.51 5.02
N GLY A 137 7.47 -18.78 4.02
CA GLY A 137 7.80 -19.65 2.89
C GLY A 137 8.61 -18.96 1.78
N ALA A 138 9.07 -17.73 1.98
CA ALA A 138 9.79 -16.98 0.96
C ALA A 138 11.06 -17.70 0.53
N ALA A 139 11.15 -18.00 -0.77
CA ALA A 139 12.33 -18.50 -1.44
C ALA A 139 13.09 -17.40 -2.21
N THR A 140 12.45 -16.24 -2.46
CA THR A 140 13.11 -15.03 -2.96
C THR A 140 14.29 -14.69 -2.05
N THR A 141 15.48 -14.51 -2.60
CA THR A 141 16.70 -14.20 -1.86
C THR A 141 17.09 -12.72 -1.99
N ALA A 142 17.79 -12.21 -1.00
CA ALA A 142 18.42 -10.89 -1.03
C ALA A 142 19.88 -11.02 -0.57
N GLU A 143 20.79 -10.85 -1.49
CA GLU A 143 22.23 -10.92 -1.24
C GLU A 143 22.79 -9.51 -1.08
N LYS A 144 23.59 -9.29 -0.04
CA LYS A 144 24.21 -8.00 0.21
C LYS A 144 25.25 -7.69 -0.87
N SER A 145 25.15 -6.50 -1.44
CA SER A 145 26.09 -5.96 -2.43
C SER A 145 26.74 -4.69 -1.92
N ALA A 146 27.69 -4.13 -2.68
CA ALA A 146 28.38 -2.90 -2.28
C ALA A 146 27.42 -1.70 -2.09
N ASN A 147 26.31 -1.66 -2.85
CA ASN A 147 25.37 -0.53 -2.88
C ASN A 147 23.95 -0.91 -2.42
N GLY A 148 23.81 -1.96 -1.59
CA GLY A 148 22.50 -2.40 -1.10
C GLY A 148 22.33 -3.91 -1.19
N TYR A 149 21.29 -4.36 -1.90
CA TYR A 149 20.96 -5.78 -2.06
C TYR A 149 20.67 -6.13 -3.51
N THR A 150 21.09 -7.31 -3.93
CA THR A 150 20.62 -7.95 -5.16
C THR A 150 19.49 -8.90 -4.78
N VAL A 151 18.30 -8.67 -5.32
CA VAL A 151 17.12 -9.49 -5.05
C VAL A 151 16.86 -10.42 -6.23
N THR A 152 16.69 -11.72 -5.94
CA THR A 152 16.43 -12.74 -6.97
C THR A 152 15.24 -13.59 -6.54
N GLY A 153 14.22 -13.67 -7.39
CA GLY A 153 13.01 -14.46 -7.12
C GLY A 153 11.78 -13.91 -7.82
N GLY A 154 10.61 -14.39 -7.40
CA GLY A 154 9.34 -13.96 -7.98
C GLY A 154 8.22 -13.98 -6.94
N LYS A 155 7.38 -12.95 -6.97
CA LYS A 155 6.23 -12.77 -6.08
C LYS A 155 4.93 -12.86 -6.85
N LYS A 156 3.86 -13.27 -6.17
CA LYS A 156 2.52 -13.41 -6.75
C LYS A 156 1.50 -12.67 -5.90
N PHE A 157 0.38 -12.35 -6.51
CA PHE A 157 -0.74 -11.67 -5.82
C PHE A 157 -0.36 -10.39 -5.10
N VAL A 158 0.56 -9.63 -5.70
CA VAL A 158 0.98 -8.32 -5.18
C VAL A 158 -0.12 -7.31 -5.48
N LEU A 159 -0.87 -6.95 -4.44
CA LEU A 159 -1.97 -5.98 -4.56
C LEU A 159 -1.43 -4.66 -5.10
N ASP A 160 -2.02 -4.16 -6.18
CA ASP A 160 -1.63 -2.95 -6.90
C ASP A 160 -0.13 -2.87 -7.31
N GLY A 161 0.55 -4.03 -7.32
CA GLY A 161 1.97 -4.11 -7.66
C GLY A 161 2.32 -3.58 -9.06
N HIS A 162 1.35 -3.58 -9.98
CA HIS A 162 1.54 -3.10 -11.36
C HIS A 162 1.57 -1.56 -11.47
N VAL A 163 1.07 -0.85 -10.48
CA VAL A 163 1.03 0.63 -10.43
C VAL A 163 1.92 1.22 -9.33
N ALA A 164 2.48 0.38 -8.47
CA ALA A 164 3.36 0.83 -7.40
C ALA A 164 4.64 1.46 -7.98
N ASN A 165 5.10 2.56 -7.39
CA ASN A 165 6.41 3.14 -7.70
C ASN A 165 7.53 2.36 -7.02
N LYS A 166 7.27 1.89 -5.79
CA LYS A 166 8.19 1.08 -5.00
C LYS A 166 7.46 -0.11 -4.39
N VAL A 167 8.16 -1.22 -4.32
CA VAL A 167 7.64 -2.48 -3.77
C VAL A 167 8.47 -2.90 -2.57
N VAL A 168 7.81 -3.14 -1.45
CA VAL A 168 8.44 -3.78 -0.30
C VAL A 168 8.43 -5.29 -0.54
N VAL A 169 9.59 -5.85 -0.81
CA VAL A 169 9.75 -7.26 -1.12
C VAL A 169 10.20 -8.02 0.13
N VAL A 170 9.44 -9.04 0.52
CA VAL A 170 9.88 -9.99 1.55
C VAL A 170 10.89 -10.95 0.92
N ALA A 171 12.13 -10.90 1.36
CA ALA A 171 13.21 -11.72 0.82
C ALA A 171 14.01 -12.38 1.94
N ARG A 172 14.72 -13.43 1.60
CA ARG A 172 15.54 -14.18 2.53
C ARG A 172 17.01 -13.76 2.42
N THR A 173 17.57 -13.33 3.53
CA THR A 173 19.00 -13.00 3.66
C THR A 173 19.78 -14.10 4.37
N ALA A 174 19.09 -15.04 5.03
CA ALA A 174 19.66 -16.23 5.68
C ALA A 174 18.61 -17.32 5.87
N GLY A 175 19.04 -18.54 6.23
CA GLY A 175 18.17 -19.67 6.51
C GLY A 175 17.52 -20.27 5.26
N GLN A 176 16.51 -21.13 5.46
CA GLN A 176 15.79 -21.84 4.42
C GLN A 176 14.31 -21.42 4.37
N PRO A 177 13.61 -21.63 3.24
CA PRO A 177 12.17 -21.42 3.16
C PRO A 177 11.44 -22.19 4.27
N GLY A 178 10.60 -21.50 5.04
CA GLY A 178 9.90 -22.02 6.22
C GLY A 178 10.50 -21.60 7.55
N ASP A 179 11.76 -21.19 7.59
CA ASP A 179 12.36 -20.63 8.80
C ASP A 179 11.74 -19.27 9.14
N ARG A 180 11.50 -19.01 10.43
CA ARG A 180 10.99 -17.72 10.90
C ARG A 180 12.04 -16.63 10.84
N ASP A 181 13.29 -17.00 11.07
CA ASP A 181 14.44 -16.09 11.05
C ASP A 181 15.00 -15.95 9.61
N GLY A 182 15.77 -14.90 9.37
CA GLY A 182 16.44 -14.65 8.09
C GLY A 182 15.58 -13.99 7.02
N LEU A 183 14.37 -13.52 7.35
CA LEU A 183 13.56 -12.68 6.47
C LEU A 183 13.93 -11.21 6.61
N THR A 184 13.95 -10.52 5.50
CA THR A 184 14.26 -9.08 5.41
C THR A 184 13.25 -8.42 4.46
N LEU A 185 12.83 -7.21 4.80
CA LEU A 185 12.05 -6.37 3.90
C LEU A 185 13.01 -5.50 3.08
N VAL A 186 12.99 -5.67 1.77
CA VAL A 186 13.82 -4.90 0.85
C VAL A 186 12.93 -3.98 0.02
N LEU A 187 13.22 -2.68 0.05
CA LEU A 187 12.51 -1.72 -0.78
C LEU A 187 13.12 -1.70 -2.18
N VAL A 188 12.32 -1.99 -3.18
CA VAL A 188 12.74 -2.10 -4.59
C VAL A 188 11.97 -1.06 -5.41
N ASP A 189 12.69 -0.29 -6.22
CA ASP A 189 12.07 0.58 -7.21
C ASP A 189 11.48 -0.28 -8.34
N GLN A 190 10.22 -0.02 -8.71
CA GLN A 190 9.55 -0.73 -9.80
C GLN A 190 10.28 -0.58 -11.15
N SER A 191 10.97 0.55 -11.35
CA SER A 191 11.76 0.85 -12.53
C SER A 191 13.19 0.29 -12.50
N ALA A 192 13.57 -0.42 -11.44
CA ALA A 192 14.91 -0.98 -11.33
C ALA A 192 15.17 -2.03 -12.43
N ALA A 193 16.39 -2.06 -12.93
CA ALA A 193 16.78 -3.04 -13.94
C ALA A 193 16.57 -4.47 -13.43
N GLY A 194 15.91 -5.31 -14.25
CA GLY A 194 15.58 -6.69 -13.92
C GLY A 194 14.23 -6.87 -13.23
N VAL A 195 13.51 -5.80 -12.87
CA VAL A 195 12.14 -5.89 -12.37
C VAL A 195 11.18 -6.03 -13.53
N THR A 196 10.32 -7.04 -13.47
CA THR A 196 9.21 -7.24 -14.41
C THR A 196 7.93 -7.48 -13.66
N THR A 197 6.84 -6.88 -14.12
CA THR A 197 5.51 -7.04 -13.52
C THR A 197 4.51 -7.47 -14.57
N THR A 198 3.71 -8.48 -14.24
CA THR A 198 2.59 -8.96 -15.06
C THR A 198 1.30 -8.81 -14.26
N ARG A 199 0.26 -8.24 -14.89
CA ARG A 199 -1.09 -8.10 -14.32
C ARG A 199 -1.99 -9.25 -14.77
#